data_ae7af0934058d4ff8ddf7f4115b03a05
#
_entry.id   ae7af0934058d4ff8ddf7f4115b03a05
#
_cell.length_a   1.000
_cell.length_b   1.000
_cell.length_c   1.000
_cell.angle_alpha   90.00
_cell.angle_beta   90.00
_cell.angle_gamma   90.00
#
_symmetry.space_group_name_H-M   'P 1'
#
loop_
_entity.id
_entity.type
_entity.pdbx_description
1 polymer ?
#
loop_
_entity_poly.entity_id
_entity_poly.type
_entity_poly.pdbx_seq_one_letter_code
_entity_poly.pdbx_strand_id
1 'polypeptide(L)'
;MMIQEELFKLQDISYKEFHSKLIPTVDKNTIIGIRIPLLRSYAKKIKYTKEADMFLNTLPHTYYDENVLHALLLSEMTDYEMFIKHIQAFLPYIDNWAVCDVLKPKSIKKHKQIFIDEIKNWILSKDTYTIRFGVVMLMTYYLDEDYQKEYLTYPLQVKSDEYYVN
;
A
#
# COMPACT_ATOMS: atom_id res chain seq x y z
N MET A 1 3.81 10.51 -22.13
CA MET A 1 2.68 9.55 -22.21
C MET A 1 2.11 9.45 -20.82
N MET A 2 0.80 9.62 -20.64
CA MET A 2 0.24 9.60 -19.28
C MET A 2 0.22 8.16 -18.74
N ILE A 3 0.61 7.98 -17.47
CA ILE A 3 0.61 6.67 -16.78
C ILE A 3 -0.74 5.97 -16.96
N GLN A 4 -1.85 6.70 -16.82
CA GLN A 4 -3.20 6.19 -16.96
C GLN A 4 -3.45 5.53 -18.33
N GLU A 5 -2.99 6.12 -19.43
CA GLU A 5 -3.12 5.52 -20.77
C GLU A 5 -2.39 4.18 -20.88
N GLU A 6 -1.21 4.06 -20.26
CA GLU A 6 -0.47 2.80 -20.21
C GLU A 6 -1.18 1.75 -19.37
N LEU A 7 -1.81 2.15 -18.26
CA LEU A 7 -2.59 1.24 -17.43
C LEU A 7 -3.78 0.66 -18.18
N PHE A 8 -4.51 1.47 -18.95
CA PHE A 8 -5.64 0.97 -19.76
C PHE A 8 -5.23 -0.04 -20.83
N LYS A 9 -3.99 0.05 -21.36
CA LYS A 9 -3.48 -0.96 -22.31
C LYS A 9 -3.24 -2.33 -21.66
N LEU A 10 -3.13 -2.38 -20.32
CA LEU A 10 -2.91 -3.61 -19.56
C LEU A 10 -4.21 -4.21 -19.01
N GLN A 11 -5.36 -3.64 -19.35
CA GLN A 11 -6.67 -4.06 -18.86
C GLN A 11 -6.98 -5.52 -19.22
N ASP A 12 -7.51 -6.25 -18.23
CA ASP A 12 -8.09 -7.59 -18.38
C ASP A 12 -9.52 -7.57 -17.79
N ILE A 13 -10.51 -7.58 -18.67
CA ILE A 13 -11.93 -7.50 -18.28
C ILE A 13 -12.33 -8.71 -17.43
N SER A 14 -11.86 -9.91 -17.76
CA SER A 14 -12.19 -11.10 -16.98
C SER A 14 -11.62 -11.04 -15.57
N TYR A 15 -10.41 -10.50 -15.43
CA TYR A 15 -9.78 -10.26 -14.14
C TYR A 15 -10.53 -9.17 -13.35
N LYS A 16 -10.95 -8.09 -14.00
CA LYS A 16 -11.80 -7.06 -13.39
C LYS A 16 -13.06 -7.66 -12.75
N GLU A 17 -13.79 -8.48 -13.52
CA GLU A 17 -15.01 -9.14 -13.06
C GLU A 17 -14.78 -10.08 -11.87
N PHE A 18 -13.67 -10.78 -11.86
CA PHE A 18 -13.26 -11.62 -10.74
C PHE A 18 -12.83 -10.81 -9.54
N HIS A 19 -11.91 -9.86 -9.73
CA HIS A 19 -11.25 -9.12 -8.64
C HIS A 19 -12.22 -8.18 -7.90
N SER A 20 -13.15 -7.54 -8.62
CA SER A 20 -14.16 -6.66 -8.01
C SER A 20 -15.02 -7.35 -6.94
N LYS A 21 -15.19 -8.67 -7.03
CA LYS A 21 -15.91 -9.45 -6.01
C LYS A 21 -15.10 -9.66 -4.73
N LEU A 22 -13.78 -9.55 -4.80
CA LEU A 22 -12.88 -9.71 -3.65
C LEU A 22 -12.68 -8.40 -2.87
N ILE A 23 -12.95 -7.26 -3.50
CA ILE A 23 -12.84 -5.92 -2.91
C ILE A 23 -14.18 -5.18 -3.00
N PRO A 24 -15.23 -5.67 -2.33
CA PRO A 24 -16.60 -5.14 -2.49
C PRO A 24 -16.77 -3.70 -1.98
N THR A 25 -15.80 -3.17 -1.23
CA THR A 25 -15.77 -1.78 -0.76
C THR A 25 -15.36 -0.79 -1.85
N VAL A 26 -14.76 -1.27 -2.96
CA VAL A 26 -14.29 -0.44 -4.07
C VAL A 26 -15.35 -0.39 -5.17
N ASP A 27 -15.69 0.82 -5.64
CA ASP A 27 -16.60 0.96 -6.79
C ASP A 27 -16.00 0.27 -8.03
N LYS A 28 -16.72 -0.71 -8.57
CA LYS A 28 -16.32 -1.47 -9.75
C LYS A 28 -15.97 -0.59 -10.96
N ASN A 29 -16.59 0.59 -11.07
CA ASN A 29 -16.32 1.53 -12.16
C ASN A 29 -14.92 2.15 -12.06
N THR A 30 -14.34 2.21 -10.86
CA THR A 30 -12.98 2.70 -10.64
C THR A 30 -11.91 1.61 -10.82
N ILE A 31 -12.29 0.37 -11.11
CA ILE A 31 -11.35 -0.74 -11.33
C ILE A 31 -11.07 -0.83 -12.84
N ILE A 32 -9.81 -0.66 -13.24
CA ILE A 32 -9.35 -0.94 -14.62
C ILE A 32 -9.30 -2.46 -14.82
N GLY A 33 -8.75 -3.19 -13.86
CA GLY A 33 -8.62 -4.63 -13.88
C GLY A 33 -7.28 -5.09 -14.43
N ILE A 34 -6.19 -4.72 -13.75
CA ILE A 34 -4.84 -5.09 -14.16
C ILE A 34 -4.28 -6.14 -13.20
N ARG A 35 -3.71 -7.21 -13.73
CA ARG A 35 -3.09 -8.25 -12.89
C ARG A 35 -1.86 -7.71 -12.16
N ILE A 36 -1.76 -7.98 -10.87
CA ILE A 36 -0.66 -7.49 -10.00
C ILE A 36 0.75 -7.74 -10.57
N PRO A 37 1.07 -8.89 -11.20
CA PRO A 37 2.39 -9.08 -11.81
C PRO A 37 2.71 -8.06 -12.91
N LEU A 38 1.72 -7.64 -13.71
CA LEU A 38 1.89 -6.62 -14.75
C LEU A 38 2.12 -5.24 -14.14
N LEU A 39 1.31 -4.85 -13.15
CA LEU A 39 1.52 -3.61 -12.39
C LEU A 39 2.89 -3.56 -11.72
N ARG A 40 3.33 -4.67 -11.13
CA ARG A 40 4.64 -4.77 -10.50
C ARG A 40 5.79 -4.63 -11.52
N SER A 41 5.64 -5.23 -12.69
CA SER A 41 6.61 -5.06 -13.80
C SER A 41 6.65 -3.60 -14.27
N TYR A 42 5.48 -2.99 -14.42
CA TYR A 42 5.36 -1.60 -14.84
C TYR A 42 5.95 -0.63 -13.80
N ALA A 43 5.65 -0.81 -12.51
CA ALA A 43 6.24 -0.02 -11.43
C ALA A 43 7.78 -0.07 -11.46
N LYS A 44 8.37 -1.27 -11.63
CA LYS A 44 9.83 -1.42 -11.74
C LYS A 44 10.41 -0.69 -12.95
N LYS A 45 9.68 -0.65 -14.06
CA LYS A 45 10.11 0.04 -15.29
C LYS A 45 10.15 1.56 -15.10
N ILE A 46 9.18 2.13 -14.38
CA ILE A 46 9.01 3.61 -14.32
C ILE A 46 9.55 4.24 -13.04
N LYS A 47 9.91 3.49 -11.99
CA LYS A 47 10.21 3.95 -10.63
C LYS A 47 11.24 5.10 -10.48
N TYR A 48 12.01 5.41 -11.52
CA TYR A 48 13.02 6.48 -11.52
C TYR A 48 12.75 7.55 -12.59
N THR A 49 11.54 7.56 -13.14
CA THR A 49 11.15 8.55 -14.14
C THR A 49 10.49 9.77 -13.50
N LYS A 50 10.57 10.92 -14.18
CA LYS A 50 9.86 12.14 -13.73
C LYS A 50 8.34 11.93 -13.71
N GLU A 51 7.80 11.10 -14.61
CA GLU A 51 6.39 10.75 -14.66
C GLU A 51 5.95 10.01 -13.38
N ALA A 52 6.79 9.10 -12.86
CA ALA A 52 6.52 8.41 -11.60
C ALA A 52 6.57 9.38 -10.41
N ASP A 53 7.53 10.30 -10.37
CA ASP A 53 7.60 11.33 -9.32
C ASP A 53 6.37 12.24 -9.35
N MET A 54 5.93 12.68 -10.51
CA MET A 54 4.70 13.47 -10.66
C MET A 54 3.48 12.69 -10.23
N PHE A 55 3.38 11.41 -10.62
CA PHE A 55 2.29 10.53 -10.25
C PHE A 55 2.18 10.34 -8.73
N LEU A 56 3.30 10.09 -8.04
CA LEU A 56 3.35 9.95 -6.58
C LEU A 56 2.95 11.23 -5.84
N ASN A 57 3.12 12.40 -6.44
CA ASN A 57 2.72 13.68 -5.86
C ASN A 57 1.30 14.11 -6.27
N THR A 58 0.61 13.35 -7.13
CA THR A 58 -0.74 13.66 -7.60
C THR A 58 -1.75 12.76 -6.91
N LEU A 59 -2.33 13.21 -5.80
CA LEU A 59 -3.36 12.51 -5.03
C LEU A 59 -4.61 13.38 -4.92
N PRO A 60 -5.81 12.77 -4.84
CA PRO A 60 -6.11 11.34 -4.95
C PRO A 60 -6.02 10.81 -6.38
N HIS A 61 -5.81 9.49 -6.53
CA HIS A 61 -5.94 8.81 -7.81
C HIS A 61 -7.41 8.51 -8.14
N THR A 62 -7.72 8.38 -9.44
CA THR A 62 -9.09 8.09 -9.90
C THR A 62 -9.40 6.60 -9.87
N TYR A 63 -8.42 5.76 -10.21
CA TYR A 63 -8.64 4.32 -10.36
C TYR A 63 -7.95 3.51 -9.25
N TYR A 64 -8.61 2.41 -8.87
CA TYR A 64 -8.06 1.42 -7.94
C TYR A 64 -6.65 0.94 -8.36
N ASP A 65 -6.48 0.64 -9.65
CA ASP A 65 -5.21 0.14 -10.19
C ASP A 65 -4.10 1.21 -10.13
N GLU A 66 -4.44 2.50 -10.14
CA GLU A 66 -3.51 3.58 -9.86
C GLU A 66 -3.06 3.58 -8.39
N ASN A 67 -3.98 3.34 -7.44
CA ASN A 67 -3.63 3.17 -6.03
C ASN A 67 -2.71 1.96 -5.81
N VAL A 68 -2.97 0.84 -6.50
CA VAL A 68 -2.06 -0.32 -6.47
C VAL A 68 -0.69 0.01 -7.05
N LEU A 69 -0.64 0.74 -8.18
CA LEU A 69 0.63 1.19 -8.77
C LEU A 69 1.40 2.10 -7.82
N HIS A 70 0.71 3.04 -7.14
CA HIS A 70 1.30 3.91 -6.13
C HIS A 70 1.96 3.09 -5.01
N ALA A 71 1.23 2.13 -4.44
CA ALA A 71 1.74 1.23 -3.41
C ALA A 71 2.96 0.42 -3.88
N LEU A 72 2.97 -0.03 -5.14
CA LEU A 72 4.09 -0.75 -5.73
C LEU A 72 5.31 0.14 -5.97
N LEU A 73 5.12 1.40 -6.37
CA LEU A 73 6.19 2.39 -6.50
C LEU A 73 6.82 2.70 -5.14
N LEU A 74 6.01 2.91 -4.09
CA LEU A 74 6.50 3.07 -2.72
C LEU A 74 7.29 1.84 -2.26
N SER A 75 6.85 0.65 -2.64
CA SER A 75 7.55 -0.60 -2.32
C SER A 75 8.95 -0.69 -2.96
N GLU A 76 9.16 -0.03 -4.10
CA GLU A 76 10.46 0.02 -4.79
C GLU A 76 11.40 1.11 -4.28
N MET A 77 10.92 2.03 -3.43
CA MET A 77 11.77 3.07 -2.84
C MET A 77 12.83 2.47 -1.93
N THR A 78 14.05 2.99 -2.04
CA THR A 78 15.19 2.61 -1.19
C THR A 78 15.57 3.69 -0.18
N ASP A 79 15.16 4.92 -0.41
CA ASP A 79 15.31 6.05 0.52
C ASP A 79 14.20 5.99 1.57
N TYR A 80 14.58 5.91 2.83
CA TYR A 80 13.66 5.77 3.96
C TYR A 80 12.83 7.03 4.20
N GLU A 81 13.49 8.19 4.22
CA GLU A 81 12.81 9.46 4.50
C GLU A 81 11.78 9.80 3.41
N MET A 82 12.16 9.56 2.16
CA MET A 82 11.24 9.73 1.03
C MET A 82 10.06 8.76 1.12
N PHE A 83 10.31 7.49 1.49
CA PHE A 83 9.26 6.52 1.70
C PHE A 83 8.29 6.98 2.80
N ILE A 84 8.78 7.38 3.97
CA ILE A 84 7.93 7.86 5.08
C ILE A 84 7.09 9.06 4.65
N LYS A 85 7.69 10.03 3.99
CA LYS A 85 6.97 11.20 3.47
C LYS A 85 5.81 10.81 2.54
N HIS A 86 6.08 9.94 1.58
CA HIS A 86 5.07 9.53 0.60
C HIS A 86 4.01 8.61 1.18
N ILE A 87 4.37 7.67 2.06
CA ILE A 87 3.39 6.78 2.69
C ILE A 87 2.43 7.55 3.60
N GLN A 88 2.91 8.52 4.36
CA GLN A 88 2.07 9.37 5.20
C GLN A 88 1.07 10.19 4.36
N ALA A 89 1.49 10.67 3.19
CA ALA A 89 0.60 11.37 2.25
C ALA A 89 -0.43 10.43 1.59
N PHE A 90 -0.08 9.15 1.38
CA PHE A 90 -0.90 8.18 0.67
C PHE A 90 -1.89 7.42 1.57
N LEU A 91 -1.53 7.15 2.84
CA LEU A 91 -2.37 6.39 3.78
C LEU A 91 -3.84 6.85 3.83
N PRO A 92 -4.17 8.16 3.83
CA PRO A 92 -5.56 8.62 3.84
C PRO A 92 -6.40 8.21 2.62
N TYR A 93 -5.75 7.78 1.55
CA TYR A 93 -6.39 7.36 0.29
C TYR A 93 -6.45 5.84 0.10
N ILE A 94 -5.96 5.08 1.07
CA ILE A 94 -6.09 3.61 1.07
C ILE A 94 -7.46 3.26 1.68
N ASP A 95 -8.35 2.74 0.84
CA ASP A 95 -9.75 2.43 1.16
C ASP A 95 -10.08 0.93 1.08
N ASN A 96 -9.07 0.09 0.87
CA ASN A 96 -9.25 -1.35 0.75
C ASN A 96 -8.00 -2.15 1.16
N TRP A 97 -8.22 -3.41 1.53
CA TRP A 97 -7.16 -4.32 1.99
C TRP A 97 -6.12 -4.64 0.92
N ALA A 98 -6.52 -4.71 -0.35
CA ALA A 98 -5.64 -5.16 -1.42
C ALA A 98 -4.53 -4.14 -1.73
N VAL A 99 -4.84 -2.83 -1.68
CA VAL A 99 -3.84 -1.76 -1.78
C VAL A 99 -2.94 -1.75 -0.55
N CYS A 100 -3.52 -1.93 0.64
CA CYS A 100 -2.79 -1.97 1.90
C CYS A 100 -1.75 -3.10 1.92
N ASP A 101 -2.16 -4.33 1.61
CA ASP A 101 -1.35 -5.54 1.81
C ASP A 101 -0.30 -5.77 0.69
N VAL A 102 -0.46 -5.12 -0.47
CA VAL A 102 0.52 -5.22 -1.57
C VAL A 102 1.81 -4.44 -1.27
N LEU A 103 1.75 -3.50 -0.33
CA LEU A 103 2.85 -2.63 0.08
C LEU A 103 3.93 -3.42 0.84
N LYS A 104 5.15 -3.47 0.29
CA LYS A 104 6.31 -4.15 0.91
C LYS A 104 7.58 -3.33 0.66
N PRO A 105 7.79 -2.24 1.41
CA PRO A 105 8.85 -1.27 1.13
C PRO A 105 10.25 -1.83 1.37
N LYS A 106 11.13 -1.66 0.39
CA LYS A 106 12.53 -2.13 0.45
C LYS A 106 13.38 -1.31 1.40
N SER A 107 13.05 -0.03 1.60
CA SER A 107 13.76 0.91 2.48
C SER A 107 13.79 0.47 3.94
N ILE A 108 12.81 -0.34 4.39
CA ILE A 108 12.65 -0.72 5.80
C ILE A 108 13.77 -1.63 6.29
N LYS A 109 14.32 -2.50 5.44
CA LYS A 109 15.30 -3.54 5.87
C LYS A 109 16.49 -2.99 6.67
N LYS A 110 16.93 -1.77 6.38
CA LYS A 110 18.05 -1.11 7.05
C LYS A 110 17.62 -0.14 8.16
N HIS A 111 16.33 0.08 8.36
CA HIS A 111 15.78 1.11 9.23
C HIS A 111 14.77 0.55 10.25
N LYS A 112 14.77 -0.76 10.49
CA LYS A 112 13.82 -1.43 11.39
C LYS A 112 13.80 -0.81 12.80
N GLN A 113 14.95 -0.35 13.33
CA GLN A 113 15.02 0.23 14.67
C GLN A 113 14.19 1.49 14.87
N ILE A 114 14.05 2.31 13.82
CA ILE A 114 13.24 3.54 13.85
C ILE A 114 11.84 3.33 13.25
N PHE A 115 11.68 2.39 12.34
CA PHE A 115 10.41 2.12 11.68
C PHE A 115 9.35 1.57 12.63
N ILE A 116 9.74 0.90 13.71
CA ILE A 116 8.81 0.40 14.73
C ILE A 116 8.00 1.52 15.40
N ASP A 117 8.55 2.72 15.51
CA ASP A 117 7.84 3.85 16.11
C ASP A 117 6.76 4.39 15.15
N GLU A 118 7.01 4.39 13.83
CA GLU A 118 5.97 4.68 12.84
C GLU A 118 4.84 3.66 12.88
N ILE A 119 5.17 2.37 13.00
CA ILE A 119 4.18 1.29 13.14
C ILE A 119 3.30 1.51 14.37
N LYS A 120 3.87 1.86 15.53
CA LYS A 120 3.10 2.17 16.74
C LYS A 120 2.11 3.30 16.49
N ASN A 121 2.56 4.38 15.84
CA ASN A 121 1.71 5.52 15.51
C ASN A 121 0.55 5.12 14.59
N TRP A 122 0.80 4.31 13.56
CA TRP A 122 -0.24 3.85 12.64
C TRP A 122 -1.23 2.89 13.29
N ILE A 123 -0.79 1.99 14.15
CA ILE A 123 -1.68 1.07 14.89
C ILE A 123 -2.61 1.85 15.84
N LEU A 124 -2.17 2.99 16.35
CA LEU A 124 -2.99 3.86 17.21
C LEU A 124 -3.83 4.90 16.45
N SER A 125 -3.83 4.85 15.12
CA SER A 125 -4.67 5.71 14.27
C SER A 125 -6.17 5.45 14.51
N LYS A 126 -7.00 6.33 13.93
CA LYS A 126 -8.46 6.14 13.86
C LYS A 126 -8.91 5.57 12.51
N ASP A 127 -8.03 5.57 11.51
CA ASP A 127 -8.35 5.18 10.14
C ASP A 127 -8.11 3.69 9.94
N THR A 128 -9.14 2.97 9.53
CA THR A 128 -9.18 1.50 9.35
C THR A 128 -7.95 0.97 8.62
N TYR A 129 -7.62 1.53 7.46
CA TYR A 129 -6.51 1.02 6.65
C TYR A 129 -5.15 1.53 7.09
N THR A 130 -5.07 2.64 7.83
CA THR A 130 -3.84 3.06 8.51
C THR A 130 -3.49 2.09 9.64
N ILE A 131 -4.49 1.70 10.46
CA ILE A 131 -4.32 0.67 11.50
C ILE A 131 -3.88 -0.65 10.86
N ARG A 132 -4.62 -1.11 9.83
CA ARG A 132 -4.29 -2.34 9.11
C ARG A 132 -2.88 -2.30 8.55
N PHE A 133 -2.47 -1.20 7.94
CA PHE A 133 -1.11 -1.03 7.41
C PHE A 133 -0.06 -1.18 8.50
N GLY A 134 -0.24 -0.53 9.65
CA GLY A 134 0.65 -0.69 10.80
C GLY A 134 0.78 -2.16 11.26
N VAL A 135 -0.34 -2.88 11.38
CA VAL A 135 -0.35 -4.30 11.75
C VAL A 135 0.33 -5.17 10.68
N VAL A 136 0.03 -4.95 9.40
CA VAL A 136 0.66 -5.70 8.29
C VAL A 136 2.18 -5.46 8.25
N MET A 137 2.64 -4.22 8.48
CA MET A 137 4.08 -3.91 8.56
C MET A 137 4.75 -4.59 9.76
N LEU A 138 4.09 -4.60 10.92
CA LEU A 138 4.57 -5.33 12.09
C LEU A 138 4.72 -6.82 11.79
N MET A 139 3.71 -7.44 11.21
CA MET A 139 3.74 -8.85 10.82
C MET A 139 4.83 -9.16 9.80
N THR A 140 5.02 -8.27 8.82
CA THR A 140 5.95 -8.50 7.70
C THR A 140 7.41 -8.40 8.11
N TYR A 141 7.76 -7.53 9.07
CA TYR A 141 9.16 -7.18 9.34
C TYR A 141 9.65 -7.55 10.73
N TYR A 142 8.77 -7.90 11.70
CA TYR A 142 9.16 -8.02 13.10
C TYR A 142 8.70 -9.32 13.80
N LEU A 143 8.02 -10.22 13.13
CA LEU A 143 7.57 -11.47 13.76
C LEU A 143 8.48 -12.68 13.49
N ASP A 144 9.56 -12.49 12.73
CA ASP A 144 10.59 -13.51 12.50
C ASP A 144 11.85 -13.23 13.31
N GLU A 145 12.97 -12.95 12.64
CA GLU A 145 14.30 -12.78 13.26
C GLU A 145 14.36 -11.63 14.29
N ASP A 146 13.57 -10.56 14.09
CA ASP A 146 13.52 -9.39 14.96
C ASP A 146 12.40 -9.47 16.01
N TYR A 147 11.82 -10.65 16.23
CA TYR A 147 10.70 -10.82 17.15
C TYR A 147 11.02 -10.39 18.58
N GLN A 148 10.15 -9.57 19.14
CA GLN A 148 10.11 -9.21 20.57
C GLN A 148 8.69 -9.40 21.09
N LYS A 149 8.57 -9.99 22.28
CA LYS A 149 7.27 -10.29 22.89
C LYS A 149 6.37 -9.06 23.04
N GLU A 150 6.96 -7.90 23.26
CA GLU A 150 6.22 -6.64 23.39
C GLU A 150 5.46 -6.26 22.11
N TYR A 151 5.93 -6.66 20.93
CA TYR A 151 5.28 -6.34 19.65
C TYR A 151 3.86 -6.89 19.56
N LEU A 152 3.59 -8.00 20.23
CA LEU A 152 2.23 -8.58 20.31
C LEU A 152 1.26 -7.70 21.12
N THR A 153 1.79 -6.79 21.94
CA THR A 153 0.94 -5.89 22.74
C THR A 153 0.39 -4.72 21.94
N TYR A 154 1.00 -4.36 20.80
CA TYR A 154 0.57 -3.20 20.00
C TYR A 154 -0.80 -3.42 19.36
N PRO A 155 -1.08 -4.52 18.64
CA PRO A 155 -2.42 -4.80 18.13
C PRO A 155 -3.49 -4.92 19.22
N LEU A 156 -3.14 -5.36 20.43
CA LEU A 156 -4.07 -5.46 21.56
C LEU A 156 -4.61 -4.11 22.04
N GLN A 157 -3.96 -3.00 21.68
CA GLN A 157 -4.41 -1.65 22.00
C GLN A 157 -5.47 -1.13 21.03
N VAL A 158 -5.62 -1.81 19.88
CA VAL A 158 -6.61 -1.43 18.87
C VAL A 158 -8.01 -1.69 19.38
N LYS A 159 -8.86 -0.66 19.35
CA LYS A 159 -10.28 -0.75 19.66
C LYS A 159 -11.05 -0.37 18.40
N SER A 160 -11.42 -1.35 17.62
CA SER A 160 -12.16 -1.16 16.38
C SER A 160 -13.14 -2.31 16.16
N ASP A 161 -14.35 -1.97 15.76
CA ASP A 161 -15.38 -2.93 15.32
C ASP A 161 -15.29 -3.20 13.81
N GLU A 162 -14.36 -2.53 13.12
CA GLU A 162 -14.18 -2.65 11.68
C GLU A 162 -13.62 -4.03 11.29
N TYR A 163 -14.33 -4.71 10.38
CA TYR A 163 -13.96 -6.06 9.92
C TYR A 163 -12.53 -6.13 9.39
N TYR A 164 -12.10 -5.14 8.61
CA TYR A 164 -10.77 -5.13 7.99
C TYR A 164 -9.62 -4.74 8.94
N VAL A 165 -9.92 -4.28 10.15
CA VAL A 165 -8.96 -4.13 11.24
C VAL A 165 -8.84 -5.45 12.00
N ASN A 166 -9.97 -6.06 12.36
CA ASN A 166 -10.04 -7.28 13.16
C ASN A 166 -9.69 -8.54 12.37
#